data_2beb3c18dc261f6e6a5e6c2f04cf0cd6
#
_entry.id   2beb3c18dc261f6e6a5e6c2f04cf0cd6
#
_cell.length_a   1.000
_cell.length_b   1.000
_cell.length_c   1.000
_cell.angle_alpha   90.00
_cell.angle_beta   90.00
_cell.angle_gamma   90.00
#
_symmetry.space_group_name_H-M   'P 1'
#
loop_
_entity.id
_entity.type
_entity.pdbx_description
1 polymer ?
#
loop_
_entity_poly.entity_id
_entity_poly.type
_entity_poly.pdbx_seq_one_letter_code
_entity_poly.pdbx_strand_id
1 'polypeptide(L)'
;AVVAHCSGSRQLDVLAPHRRRCSVHPLMSLPNPTTGATRLLNGCRFAVAGDPAGHAMVERLGGIAFDVADDDRTTYHATASVAANHLVALCAEVETLAGRLDIDPAGFWQMMETTLADVAQHGSAAALTGPVARGDWATVRAHLNTLDDDQREPYIALARVAARVARRELPSDLT
;
A
#
# COMPACT_ATOMS: atom_id res chain seq x y z
N ALA A 1 20.80 6.18 -28.23
CA ALA A 1 19.44 6.28 -27.66
C ALA A 1 19.45 5.70 -26.23
N VAL A 2 18.55 6.16 -25.35
CA VAL A 2 18.24 5.55 -24.05
C VAL A 2 16.96 4.75 -24.21
N VAL A 3 16.91 3.56 -23.62
CA VAL A 3 15.71 2.73 -23.58
C VAL A 3 15.18 2.70 -22.14
N ALA A 4 13.87 2.84 -22.01
CA ALA A 4 13.22 2.89 -20.69
C ALA A 4 12.07 1.89 -20.61
N HIS A 5 11.77 1.42 -19.38
CA HIS A 5 10.52 0.76 -19.06
C HIS A 5 9.84 1.43 -17.86
N CYS A 6 8.53 1.22 -17.72
CA CYS A 6 7.72 1.76 -16.61
C CYS A 6 7.25 0.69 -15.63
N SER A 7 7.85 -0.51 -15.63
CA SER A 7 7.51 -1.57 -14.70
C SER A 7 8.01 -1.25 -13.29
N GLY A 8 7.18 -1.45 -12.27
CA GLY A 8 7.57 -1.30 -10.87
C GLY A 8 8.49 -2.42 -10.36
N SER A 9 8.32 -3.65 -10.88
CA SER A 9 8.99 -4.86 -10.36
C SER A 9 10.17 -5.35 -11.19
N ARG A 10 10.21 -5.02 -12.49
CA ARG A 10 11.25 -5.54 -13.39
C ARG A 10 12.56 -4.78 -13.22
N GLN A 11 13.67 -5.51 -13.25
CA GLN A 11 15.02 -4.98 -13.26
C GLN A 11 15.41 -4.47 -14.66
N LEU A 12 16.53 -3.75 -14.75
CA LEU A 12 17.02 -3.16 -16.00
C LEU A 12 17.55 -4.20 -16.98
N ASP A 13 17.82 -5.41 -16.56
CA ASP A 13 18.29 -6.52 -17.39
C ASP A 13 17.32 -6.86 -18.52
N VAL A 14 15.99 -6.66 -18.32
CA VAL A 14 14.98 -6.87 -19.37
C VAL A 14 15.17 -5.97 -20.60
N LEU A 15 15.97 -4.93 -20.47
CA LEU A 15 16.31 -4.00 -21.55
C LEU A 15 17.65 -4.35 -22.22
N ALA A 16 18.27 -5.51 -21.92
CA ALA A 16 19.47 -5.97 -22.63
C ALA A 16 19.15 -6.16 -24.13
N PRO A 17 20.13 -5.93 -25.02
CA PRO A 17 21.52 -5.57 -24.80
C PRO A 17 21.80 -4.05 -24.74
N HIS A 18 20.81 -3.22 -24.54
CA HIS A 18 21.00 -1.76 -24.53
C HIS A 18 21.91 -1.34 -23.37
N ARG A 19 22.93 -0.52 -23.64
CA ARG A 19 23.85 -0.03 -22.61
C ARG A 19 23.28 1.11 -21.77
N ARG A 20 22.54 2.02 -22.42
CA ARG A 20 21.88 3.16 -21.76
C ARG A 20 20.42 2.80 -21.54
N ARG A 21 20.08 2.47 -20.33
CA ARG A 21 18.76 1.98 -19.93
C ARG A 21 18.34 2.55 -18.60
N CYS A 22 17.05 2.87 -18.46
CA CYS A 22 16.48 3.33 -17.20
C CYS A 22 15.11 2.71 -16.95
N SER A 23 14.71 2.76 -15.70
CA SER A 23 13.34 2.49 -15.27
C SER A 23 12.73 3.78 -14.73
N VAL A 24 11.47 4.05 -15.08
CA VAL A 24 10.72 5.22 -14.61
C VAL A 24 9.31 4.74 -14.25
N HIS A 25 9.09 4.36 -13.00
CA HIS A 25 7.81 3.81 -12.53
C HIS A 25 7.03 4.85 -11.76
N PRO A 26 5.82 5.27 -12.21
CA PRO A 26 4.96 6.17 -11.46
C PRO A 26 4.41 5.46 -10.22
N LEU A 27 4.65 6.04 -9.02
CA LEU A 27 4.08 5.54 -7.77
C LEU A 27 2.67 6.11 -7.60
N MET A 28 1.74 5.57 -8.39
CA MET A 28 0.37 6.06 -8.47
C MET A 28 -0.58 4.96 -8.96
N SER A 29 -1.78 4.91 -8.41
CA SER A 29 -2.86 4.10 -8.99
C SER A 29 -3.39 4.76 -10.26
N LEU A 30 -3.34 4.04 -11.38
CA LEU A 30 -3.71 4.50 -12.72
C LEU A 30 -4.86 3.64 -13.28
N PRO A 31 -6.11 3.84 -12.82
CA PRO A 31 -7.23 2.94 -13.12
C PRO A 31 -7.67 2.99 -14.59
N ASN A 32 -7.44 4.11 -15.28
CA ASN A 32 -7.73 4.32 -16.69
C ASN A 32 -6.84 5.42 -17.29
N PRO A 33 -6.73 5.51 -18.63
CA PRO A 33 -5.84 6.49 -19.28
C PRO A 33 -6.13 7.95 -18.93
N THR A 34 -7.39 8.36 -18.87
CA THR A 34 -7.79 9.75 -18.62
C THR A 34 -7.41 10.20 -17.22
N THR A 35 -7.85 9.44 -16.20
CA THR A 35 -7.50 9.68 -14.80
C THR A 35 -5.99 9.55 -14.58
N GLY A 36 -5.38 8.57 -15.24
CA GLY A 36 -3.93 8.33 -15.17
C GLY A 36 -3.13 9.52 -15.67
N ALA A 37 -3.46 10.07 -16.85
CA ALA A 37 -2.77 11.22 -17.40
C ALA A 37 -2.84 12.44 -16.45
N THR A 38 -4.02 12.75 -15.92
CA THR A 38 -4.20 13.84 -14.96
C THR A 38 -3.35 13.63 -13.70
N ARG A 39 -3.36 12.42 -13.14
CA ARG A 39 -2.58 12.11 -11.92
C ARG A 39 -1.08 12.19 -12.15
N LEU A 40 -0.58 11.73 -13.29
CA LEU A 40 0.85 11.79 -13.64
C LEU A 40 1.38 13.23 -13.72
N LEU A 41 0.56 14.17 -14.20
CA LEU A 41 0.96 15.57 -14.40
C LEU A 41 0.79 16.44 -13.14
N ASN A 42 0.18 15.91 -12.08
CA ASN A 42 -0.09 16.65 -10.83
C ASN A 42 0.90 16.28 -9.71
N GLY A 43 2.21 16.37 -9.99
CA GLY A 43 3.26 16.14 -8.99
C GLY A 43 3.42 14.68 -8.58
N CYS A 44 3.14 13.74 -9.49
CA CYS A 44 3.35 12.31 -9.25
C CYS A 44 4.81 12.03 -8.85
N ARG A 45 4.99 11.10 -7.90
CA ARG A 45 6.32 10.59 -7.54
C ARG A 45 6.67 9.42 -8.44
N PHE A 46 7.96 9.33 -8.82
CA PHE A 46 8.45 8.27 -9.71
C PHE A 46 9.68 7.60 -9.10
N ALA A 47 9.64 6.27 -9.05
CA ALA A 47 10.82 5.48 -8.73
C ALA A 47 11.68 5.33 -9.99
N VAL A 48 12.93 5.75 -9.90
CA VAL A 48 13.88 5.77 -11.02
C VAL A 48 15.06 4.85 -10.71
N ALA A 49 15.58 4.19 -11.76
CA ALA A 49 16.84 3.45 -11.72
C ALA A 49 17.57 3.59 -13.05
N GLY A 50 18.91 3.49 -13.00
CA GLY A 50 19.77 3.40 -14.20
C GLY A 50 20.19 4.74 -14.77
N ASP A 51 20.08 4.91 -16.09
CA ASP A 51 20.60 6.10 -16.80
C ASP A 51 19.93 7.39 -16.31
N PRO A 52 20.70 8.49 -16.08
CA PRO A 52 20.19 9.78 -15.62
C PRO A 52 19.08 10.40 -16.50
N ALA A 53 18.91 9.93 -17.73
CA ALA A 53 17.79 10.35 -18.56
C ALA A 53 16.42 10.04 -17.95
N GLY A 54 16.33 9.06 -17.02
CA GLY A 54 15.12 8.78 -16.25
C GLY A 54 14.69 9.98 -15.40
N HIS A 55 15.61 10.58 -14.66
CA HIS A 55 15.35 11.79 -13.87
C HIS A 55 14.93 12.96 -14.75
N ALA A 56 15.64 13.21 -15.86
CA ALA A 56 15.28 14.26 -16.80
C ALA A 56 13.87 14.05 -17.41
N MET A 57 13.45 12.80 -17.62
CA MET A 57 12.09 12.49 -18.05
C MET A 57 11.06 12.88 -17.00
N VAL A 58 11.29 12.53 -15.74
CA VAL A 58 10.38 12.85 -14.61
C VAL A 58 10.26 14.36 -14.42
N GLU A 59 11.38 15.09 -14.48
CA GLU A 59 11.40 16.55 -14.40
C GLU A 59 10.53 17.19 -15.48
N ARG A 60 10.63 16.72 -16.72
CA ARG A 60 9.82 17.22 -17.86
C ARG A 60 8.33 16.93 -17.69
N LEU A 61 7.96 15.89 -16.91
CA LEU A 61 6.58 15.58 -16.55
C LEU A 61 6.07 16.40 -15.35
N GLY A 62 6.92 17.26 -14.76
CA GLY A 62 6.58 17.97 -13.53
C GLY A 62 6.45 17.06 -12.32
N GLY A 63 7.04 15.86 -12.38
CA GLY A 63 7.01 14.86 -11.31
C GLY A 63 8.17 15.02 -10.32
N ILE A 64 8.16 14.17 -9.29
CA ILE A 64 9.20 14.11 -8.26
C ILE A 64 9.87 12.74 -8.34
N ALA A 65 11.14 12.71 -8.77
CA ALA A 65 11.93 11.48 -8.85
C ALA A 65 12.49 11.09 -7.48
N PHE A 66 12.59 9.78 -7.23
CA PHE A 66 13.38 9.20 -6.16
C PHE A 66 14.03 7.91 -6.66
N ASP A 67 15.23 7.63 -6.16
CA ASP A 67 16.00 6.48 -6.59
C ASP A 67 15.56 5.20 -5.87
N VAL A 68 15.47 4.12 -6.64
CA VAL A 68 15.31 2.76 -6.14
C VAL A 68 16.40 1.91 -6.80
N ALA A 69 17.25 1.29 -6.01
CA ALA A 69 18.28 0.40 -6.55
C ALA A 69 17.63 -0.72 -7.39
N ASP A 70 18.30 -1.09 -8.48
CA ASP A 70 17.74 -2.08 -9.41
C ASP A 70 17.44 -3.42 -8.73
N ASP A 71 18.28 -3.85 -7.78
CA ASP A 71 18.09 -5.06 -6.99
C ASP A 71 16.93 -4.96 -5.98
N ASP A 72 16.53 -3.76 -5.57
CA ASP A 72 15.45 -3.53 -4.61
C ASP A 72 14.06 -3.39 -5.26
N ARG A 73 13.97 -3.45 -6.58
CA ARG A 73 12.72 -3.19 -7.30
C ARG A 73 11.58 -4.13 -6.91
N THR A 74 11.86 -5.37 -6.63
CA THR A 74 10.84 -6.33 -6.20
C THR A 74 10.26 -5.93 -4.83
N THR A 75 11.12 -5.58 -3.86
CA THR A 75 10.70 -5.12 -2.53
C THR A 75 9.93 -3.80 -2.63
N TYR A 76 10.43 -2.87 -3.42
CA TYR A 76 9.74 -1.61 -3.71
C TYR A 76 8.33 -1.84 -4.28
N HIS A 77 8.20 -2.72 -5.28
CA HIS A 77 6.90 -3.00 -5.89
C HIS A 77 5.95 -3.73 -4.94
N ALA A 78 6.47 -4.64 -4.10
CA ALA A 78 5.68 -5.26 -3.03
C ALA A 78 5.15 -4.20 -2.05
N THR A 79 5.97 -3.20 -1.67
CA THR A 79 5.55 -2.08 -0.83
C THR A 79 4.42 -1.27 -1.48
N ALA A 80 4.55 -0.97 -2.79
CA ALA A 80 3.50 -0.28 -3.55
C ALA A 80 2.20 -1.11 -3.62
N SER A 81 2.31 -2.43 -3.78
CA SER A 81 1.16 -3.35 -3.77
C SER A 81 0.46 -3.38 -2.41
N VAL A 82 1.21 -3.38 -1.31
CA VAL A 82 0.62 -3.28 0.04
C VAL A 82 -0.11 -1.94 0.20
N ALA A 83 0.50 -0.83 -0.23
CA ALA A 83 -0.07 0.50 -0.08
C ALA A 83 -1.32 0.74 -0.94
N ALA A 84 -1.50 0.04 -2.05
CA ALA A 84 -2.62 0.23 -2.97
C ALA A 84 -3.53 -0.99 -3.04
N ASN A 85 -3.03 -2.14 -3.50
CA ASN A 85 -3.86 -3.31 -3.77
C ASN A 85 -4.41 -3.95 -2.49
N HIS A 86 -3.59 -4.06 -1.43
CA HIS A 86 -4.07 -4.59 -0.16
C HIS A 86 -5.01 -3.62 0.55
N LEU A 87 -4.83 -2.31 0.35
CA LEU A 87 -5.81 -1.32 0.83
C LEU A 87 -7.18 -1.52 0.14
N VAL A 88 -7.20 -1.76 -1.18
CA VAL A 88 -8.46 -2.08 -1.90
C VAL A 88 -9.07 -3.37 -1.38
N ALA A 89 -8.27 -4.42 -1.13
CA ALA A 89 -8.78 -5.66 -0.55
C ALA A 89 -9.37 -5.43 0.85
N LEU A 90 -8.73 -4.60 1.69
CA LEU A 90 -9.28 -4.22 3.00
C LEU A 90 -10.60 -3.45 2.86
N CYS A 91 -10.72 -2.56 1.88
CA CYS A 91 -11.99 -1.87 1.59
C CYS A 91 -13.10 -2.88 1.22
N ALA A 92 -12.80 -3.89 0.40
CA ALA A 92 -13.77 -4.93 0.03
C ALA A 92 -14.26 -5.73 1.25
N GLU A 93 -13.38 -6.03 2.22
CA GLU A 93 -13.79 -6.64 3.49
C GLU A 93 -14.74 -5.73 4.29
N VAL A 94 -14.44 -4.43 4.35
CA VAL A 94 -15.32 -3.45 5.00
C VAL A 94 -16.69 -3.40 4.32
N GLU A 95 -16.74 -3.38 2.98
CA GLU A 95 -18.00 -3.41 2.22
C GLU A 95 -18.81 -4.68 2.55
N THR A 96 -18.15 -5.84 2.56
CA THR A 96 -18.80 -7.12 2.87
C THR A 96 -19.40 -7.11 4.29
N LEU A 97 -18.63 -6.67 5.28
CA LEU A 97 -19.09 -6.64 6.67
C LEU A 97 -20.20 -5.60 6.90
N ALA A 98 -20.10 -4.42 6.28
CA ALA A 98 -21.13 -3.38 6.35
C ALA A 98 -22.44 -3.86 5.68
N GLY A 99 -22.34 -4.56 4.54
CA GLY A 99 -23.48 -5.13 3.84
C GLY A 99 -24.24 -6.20 4.66
N ARG A 100 -23.52 -6.98 5.49
CA ARG A 100 -24.17 -7.95 6.40
C ARG A 100 -25.02 -7.28 7.48
N LEU A 101 -24.72 -6.03 7.78
CA LEU A 101 -25.43 -5.21 8.79
C LEU A 101 -26.44 -4.25 8.17
N ASP A 102 -26.58 -4.25 6.83
CA ASP A 102 -27.36 -3.27 6.07
C ASP A 102 -26.97 -1.81 6.38
N ILE A 103 -25.65 -1.57 6.52
CA ILE A 103 -25.07 -0.26 6.84
C ILE A 103 -24.39 0.32 5.59
N ASP A 104 -24.68 1.59 5.28
CA ASP A 104 -23.95 2.33 4.24
C ASP A 104 -22.46 2.45 4.64
N PRO A 105 -21.51 2.02 3.80
CA PRO A 105 -20.09 2.07 4.11
C PRO A 105 -19.49 3.48 4.16
N ALA A 106 -20.22 4.54 3.82
CA ALA A 106 -19.71 5.93 3.75
C ALA A 106 -19.00 6.36 5.06
N GLY A 107 -19.55 5.99 6.23
CA GLY A 107 -18.92 6.30 7.52
C GLY A 107 -17.59 5.59 7.73
N PHE A 108 -17.45 4.36 7.22
CA PHE A 108 -16.18 3.62 7.28
C PHE A 108 -15.13 4.23 6.34
N TRP A 109 -15.53 4.72 5.15
CA TRP A 109 -14.60 5.43 4.27
C TRP A 109 -14.03 6.69 4.94
N GLN A 110 -14.88 7.50 5.56
CA GLN A 110 -14.44 8.67 6.31
C GLN A 110 -13.48 8.28 7.45
N MET A 111 -13.76 7.20 8.18
CA MET A 111 -12.87 6.71 9.23
C MET A 111 -11.52 6.25 8.66
N MET A 112 -11.49 5.55 7.51
CA MET A 112 -10.25 5.11 6.85
C MET A 112 -9.42 6.32 6.37
N GLU A 113 -10.04 7.34 5.79
CA GLU A 113 -9.36 8.57 5.37
C GLU A 113 -8.69 9.28 6.55
N THR A 114 -9.41 9.48 7.66
CA THR A 114 -8.86 10.10 8.86
C THR A 114 -7.74 9.27 9.48
N THR A 115 -7.91 7.95 9.53
CA THR A 115 -6.87 7.03 10.03
C THR A 115 -5.60 7.11 9.17
N LEU A 116 -5.74 7.16 7.84
CA LEU A 116 -4.60 7.30 6.94
C LEU A 116 -3.89 8.65 7.12
N ALA A 117 -4.65 9.75 7.32
CA ALA A 117 -4.10 11.07 7.62
C ALA A 117 -3.32 11.06 8.95
N ASP A 118 -3.85 10.42 9.99
CA ASP A 118 -3.17 10.27 11.29
C ASP A 118 -1.88 9.46 11.17
N VAL A 119 -1.89 8.37 10.40
CA VAL A 119 -0.67 7.59 10.12
C VAL A 119 0.37 8.42 9.37
N ALA A 120 -0.05 9.21 8.38
CA ALA A 120 0.86 10.05 7.62
C ALA A 120 1.47 11.17 8.47
N GLN A 121 0.74 11.70 9.45
CA GLN A 121 1.17 12.80 10.31
C GLN A 121 1.98 12.32 11.52
N HIS A 122 1.59 11.21 12.16
CA HIS A 122 2.09 10.80 13.47
C HIS A 122 2.84 9.45 13.45
N GLY A 123 2.74 8.71 12.35
CA GLY A 123 3.26 7.36 12.21
C GLY A 123 2.34 6.28 12.80
N SER A 124 2.51 5.04 12.32
CA SER A 124 1.60 3.92 12.63
C SER A 124 1.50 3.62 14.12
N ALA A 125 2.59 3.77 14.90
CA ALA A 125 2.57 3.45 16.32
C ALA A 125 1.72 4.43 17.14
N ALA A 126 1.70 5.71 16.78
CA ALA A 126 0.91 6.73 17.45
C ALA A 126 -0.56 6.73 16.98
N ALA A 127 -0.79 6.43 15.71
CA ALA A 127 -2.12 6.37 15.14
C ALA A 127 -2.91 5.10 15.52
N LEU A 128 -2.21 4.04 15.96
CA LEU A 128 -2.84 2.76 16.27
C LEU A 128 -3.70 2.86 17.54
N THR A 129 -4.98 2.56 17.39
CA THR A 129 -5.97 2.49 18.46
C THR A 129 -6.66 1.11 18.48
N GLY A 130 -7.74 0.96 19.22
CA GLY A 130 -8.56 -0.24 19.20
C GLY A 130 -8.12 -1.32 20.19
N PRO A 131 -8.75 -2.52 20.14
CA PRO A 131 -8.59 -3.56 21.15
C PRO A 131 -7.17 -4.14 21.18
N VAL A 132 -6.54 -4.37 20.05
CA VAL A 132 -5.16 -4.89 19.97
C VAL A 132 -4.17 -3.93 20.63
N ALA A 133 -4.29 -2.62 20.37
CA ALA A 133 -3.42 -1.60 20.98
C ALA A 133 -3.54 -1.59 22.51
N ARG A 134 -4.74 -1.86 23.05
CA ARG A 134 -4.98 -1.91 24.50
C ARG A 134 -4.72 -3.29 25.12
N GLY A 135 -4.52 -4.34 24.30
CA GLY A 135 -4.42 -5.73 24.78
C GLY A 135 -5.78 -6.31 25.22
N ASP A 136 -6.87 -5.79 24.69
CA ASP A 136 -8.22 -6.27 24.93
C ASP A 136 -8.52 -7.49 24.04
N TRP A 137 -7.93 -8.61 24.44
CA TRP A 137 -8.04 -9.87 23.71
C TRP A 137 -9.45 -10.49 23.78
N ALA A 138 -10.23 -10.13 24.79
CA ALA A 138 -11.63 -10.55 24.89
C ALA A 138 -12.45 -9.99 23.73
N THR A 139 -12.29 -8.70 23.43
CA THR A 139 -12.94 -8.06 22.28
C THR A 139 -12.44 -8.65 20.94
N VAL A 140 -11.15 -8.93 20.81
CA VAL A 140 -10.60 -9.57 19.58
C VAL A 140 -11.25 -10.94 19.34
N ARG A 141 -11.38 -11.78 20.38
CA ARG A 141 -12.08 -13.08 20.28
C ARG A 141 -13.56 -12.93 19.94
N ALA A 142 -14.22 -11.95 20.54
CA ALA A 142 -15.62 -11.66 20.22
C ALA A 142 -15.79 -11.27 18.74
N HIS A 143 -14.88 -10.46 18.17
CA HIS A 143 -14.87 -10.16 16.74
C HIS A 143 -14.73 -11.44 15.90
N LEU A 144 -13.75 -12.29 16.20
CA LEU A 144 -13.51 -13.53 15.47
C LEU A 144 -14.72 -14.47 15.48
N ASN A 145 -15.52 -14.47 16.56
CA ASN A 145 -16.72 -15.28 16.63
C ASN A 145 -17.85 -14.82 15.72
N THR A 146 -17.78 -13.59 15.21
CA THR A 146 -18.79 -13.03 14.28
C THR A 146 -18.34 -13.08 12.81
N LEU A 147 -17.07 -13.40 12.58
CA LEU A 147 -16.49 -13.48 11.22
C LEU A 147 -16.63 -14.89 10.65
N ASP A 148 -16.82 -14.99 9.33
CA ASP A 148 -16.78 -16.24 8.61
C ASP A 148 -15.32 -16.75 8.48
N ASP A 149 -15.12 -18.01 8.14
CA ASP A 149 -13.80 -18.63 8.13
C ASP A 149 -12.81 -17.95 7.18
N ASP A 150 -13.26 -17.49 6.01
CA ASP A 150 -12.48 -16.75 5.03
C ASP A 150 -12.09 -15.33 5.48
N GLN A 151 -12.82 -14.75 6.42
CA GLN A 151 -12.56 -13.43 7.01
C GLN A 151 -11.67 -13.51 8.27
N ARG A 152 -11.67 -14.64 8.97
CA ARG A 152 -10.87 -14.82 10.19
C ARG A 152 -9.37 -14.77 9.92
N GLU A 153 -8.91 -15.45 8.89
CA GLU A 153 -7.47 -15.50 8.57
C GLU A 153 -6.89 -14.10 8.30
N PRO A 154 -7.43 -13.28 7.37
CA PRO A 154 -6.93 -11.92 7.16
C PRO A 154 -7.08 -11.03 8.41
N TYR A 155 -8.15 -11.17 9.20
CA TYR A 155 -8.30 -10.44 10.46
C TYR A 155 -7.17 -10.78 11.44
N ILE A 156 -6.87 -12.06 11.65
CA ILE A 156 -5.78 -12.52 12.52
C ILE A 156 -4.42 -12.04 11.98
N ALA A 157 -4.18 -12.12 10.67
CA ALA A 157 -2.95 -11.64 10.07
C ALA A 157 -2.70 -10.16 10.34
N LEU A 158 -3.73 -9.32 10.20
CA LEU A 158 -3.67 -7.89 10.52
C LEU A 158 -3.54 -7.64 12.02
N ALA A 159 -4.23 -8.41 12.87
CA ALA A 159 -4.08 -8.32 14.32
C ALA A 159 -2.63 -8.62 14.78
N ARG A 160 -1.95 -9.58 14.14
CA ARG A 160 -0.51 -9.86 14.37
C ARG A 160 0.36 -8.65 14.01
N VAL A 161 0.07 -7.99 12.88
CA VAL A 161 0.80 -6.77 12.50
C VAL A 161 0.56 -5.66 13.52
N ALA A 162 -0.70 -5.43 13.91
CA ALA A 162 -1.08 -4.43 14.90
C ALA A 162 -0.43 -4.70 16.27
N ALA A 163 -0.36 -5.98 16.71
CA ALA A 163 0.30 -6.36 17.95
C ALA A 163 1.81 -6.00 17.92
N ARG A 164 2.51 -6.26 16.79
CA ARG A 164 3.90 -5.83 16.64
C ARG A 164 4.06 -4.32 16.71
N VAL A 165 3.18 -3.55 16.08
CA VAL A 165 3.18 -2.08 16.13
C VAL A 165 2.96 -1.59 17.56
N ALA A 166 2.04 -2.22 18.30
CA ALA A 166 1.73 -1.91 19.70
C ALA A 166 2.77 -2.46 20.70
N ARG A 167 3.77 -3.23 20.23
CA ARG A 167 4.74 -3.95 21.08
C ARG A 167 4.06 -4.84 22.12
N ARG A 168 3.03 -5.60 21.69
CA ARG A 168 2.30 -6.54 22.51
C ARG A 168 2.49 -7.97 22.02
N GLU A 169 2.45 -8.92 22.94
CA GLU A 169 2.38 -10.33 22.59
C GLU A 169 0.95 -10.71 22.23
N LEU A 170 0.81 -11.44 21.13
CA LEU A 170 -0.46 -12.02 20.74
C LEU A 170 -0.65 -13.33 21.52
N PRO A 171 -1.83 -13.58 22.15
CA PRO A 171 -2.12 -14.86 22.77
C PRO A 171 -1.97 -16.04 21.81
N SER A 172 -1.54 -17.19 22.31
CA SER A 172 -1.27 -18.37 21.48
C SER A 172 -2.49 -18.92 20.74
N ASP A 173 -3.67 -18.71 21.29
CA ASP A 173 -4.96 -19.08 20.66
C ASP A 173 -5.38 -18.14 19.51
N LEU A 174 -4.66 -17.03 19.31
CA LEU A 174 -4.85 -16.07 18.24
C LEU A 174 -3.68 -16.08 17.22
N THR A 175 -2.80 -17.08 17.32
CA THR A 175 -1.62 -17.22 16.44
C THR A 175 -1.88 -18.12 15.25
#